data_a876dbfbaf10ce8e02345d30ec339558
#
_entry.id   a876dbfbaf10ce8e02345d30ec339558
#
_cell.length_a   1.000
_cell.length_b   1.000
_cell.length_c   1.000
_cell.angle_alpha   90.00
_cell.angle_beta   90.00
_cell.angle_gamma   90.00
#
_symmetry.space_group_name_H-M   'P 1'
#
loop_
_entity.id
_entity.type
_entity.pdbx_description
1 polymer ?
#
loop_
_entity_poly.entity_id
_entity_poly.type
_entity_poly.pdbx_seq_one_letter_code
_entity_poly.pdbx_strand_id
1 'polypeptide(L)'
;MCNTWGGIFIKFTIFASIKPLIMTRIERITQMEGLLDKSTEVIHRLEQALEDFAALQPDIAELEAYYTSPQWRKDFEADEAGKLPKDLKRGVLSEDGVWNVLEDYKRLKEVVCAN
;
A
#
# COMPACT_ATOMS: atom_id res chain seq x y z
N MET A 1 12.20 -13.42 -6.89
CA MET A 1 11.33 -12.53 -6.85
C MET A 1 10.73 -12.05 -8.13
N CYS A 2 10.45 -11.08 -8.58
CA CYS A 2 9.58 -10.77 -9.69
C CYS A 2 10.29 -10.71 -11.01
N ASN A 3 9.91 -11.59 -11.91
CA ASN A 3 10.42 -11.53 -13.28
C ASN A 3 10.02 -10.23 -13.98
N THR A 4 8.92 -9.65 -13.57
CA THR A 4 8.47 -8.38 -14.11
C THR A 4 9.51 -7.29 -13.89
N TRP A 5 10.13 -7.30 -12.71
CA TRP A 5 11.17 -6.33 -12.40
C TRP A 5 12.41 -6.52 -13.30
N GLY A 6 12.70 -7.78 -13.63
CA GLY A 6 13.83 -8.06 -14.50
C GLY A 6 13.68 -7.45 -15.87
N GLY A 7 12.49 -7.52 -16.45
CA GLY A 7 12.25 -6.95 -17.76
C GLY A 7 12.38 -5.45 -17.80
N ILE A 8 11.82 -4.78 -16.78
CA ILE A 8 11.93 -3.34 -16.67
C ILE A 8 13.38 -2.92 -16.42
N PHE A 9 14.05 -3.70 -15.60
CA PHE A 9 15.44 -3.43 -15.25
C PHE A 9 16.35 -3.49 -16.46
N ILE A 10 16.14 -4.44 -17.35
CA ILE A 10 16.97 -4.59 -18.57
C ILE A 10 16.84 -3.35 -19.45
N LYS A 11 15.62 -2.86 -19.67
CA LYS A 11 15.42 -1.65 -20.46
C LYS A 11 16.14 -0.45 -19.84
N PHE A 12 16.04 -0.35 -18.52
CA PHE A 12 16.67 0.74 -17.79
C PHE A 12 18.19 0.68 -17.90
N THR A 13 18.73 -0.53 -17.85
CA THR A 13 20.17 -0.73 -17.93
C THR A 13 20.72 -0.30 -19.29
N ILE A 14 20.02 -0.64 -20.36
CA ILE A 14 20.44 -0.23 -21.71
C ILE A 14 20.48 1.28 -21.83
N PHE A 15 19.46 1.96 -21.34
CA PHE A 15 19.40 3.41 -21.37
C PHE A 15 20.53 4.02 -20.54
N ALA A 16 20.77 3.48 -19.34
CA ALA A 16 21.77 3.99 -18.43
C ALA A 16 23.20 3.81 -18.96
N SER A 17 23.45 2.79 -19.78
CA SER A 17 24.79 2.56 -20.27
C SER A 17 25.23 3.58 -21.34
N ILE A 18 24.28 4.27 -21.97
CA ILE A 18 24.60 5.30 -22.94
C ILE A 18 24.91 6.64 -22.26
N LYS A 19 24.14 6.97 -21.23
CA LYS A 19 24.28 8.25 -20.54
C LYS A 19 25.68 8.53 -20.01
N PRO A 20 26.33 7.61 -19.31
CA PRO A 20 27.66 7.88 -18.76
C PRO A 20 28.73 8.19 -19.80
N LEU A 21 28.53 7.80 -21.06
CA LEU A 21 29.49 8.01 -22.09
C LEU A 21 29.56 9.46 -22.58
N ILE A 22 28.47 10.23 -22.39
CA ILE A 22 28.38 11.61 -22.88
C ILE A 22 28.38 12.64 -21.78
N MET A 23 28.48 12.20 -20.53
CA MET A 23 28.46 13.08 -19.36
C MET A 23 29.87 13.31 -18.85
N THR A 24 30.12 14.51 -18.31
CA THR A 24 31.33 14.75 -17.56
C THR A 24 31.30 13.93 -16.28
N ARG A 25 32.46 13.76 -15.67
CA ARG A 25 32.55 13.02 -14.41
C ARG A 25 31.68 13.64 -13.32
N ILE A 26 31.74 14.96 -13.20
CA ILE A 26 30.96 15.67 -12.18
C ILE A 26 29.48 15.52 -12.44
N GLU A 27 29.04 15.68 -13.67
CA GLU A 27 27.63 15.50 -14.02
C GLU A 27 27.15 14.09 -13.70
N ARG A 28 27.97 13.11 -14.03
CA ARG A 28 27.62 11.71 -13.77
C ARG A 28 27.49 11.44 -12.27
N ILE A 29 28.44 11.92 -11.49
CA ILE A 29 28.40 11.75 -10.03
C ILE A 29 27.19 12.43 -9.44
N THR A 30 26.90 13.66 -9.86
CA THR A 30 25.76 14.43 -9.38
C THR A 30 24.46 13.68 -9.67
N GLN A 31 24.33 13.14 -10.88
CA GLN A 31 23.14 12.41 -11.24
C GLN A 31 23.00 11.14 -10.42
N MET A 32 24.09 10.42 -10.24
CA MET A 32 24.06 9.18 -9.47
C MET A 32 23.75 9.44 -8.00
N GLU A 33 24.26 10.53 -7.45
CA GLU A 33 23.92 10.93 -6.09
C GLU A 33 22.42 11.18 -5.93
N GLY A 34 21.80 11.82 -6.93
CA GLY A 34 20.37 12.04 -6.93
C GLY A 34 19.58 10.73 -6.93
N LEU A 35 20.05 9.76 -7.73
CA LEU A 35 19.40 8.45 -7.77
C LEU A 35 19.59 7.68 -6.47
N LEU A 36 20.77 7.83 -5.86
CA LEU A 36 21.03 7.20 -4.57
C LEU A 36 20.09 7.74 -3.50
N ASP A 37 19.96 9.05 -3.43
CA ASP A 37 19.09 9.70 -2.44
C ASP A 37 17.65 9.28 -2.63
N LYS A 38 17.19 9.31 -3.88
CA LYS A 38 15.82 8.93 -4.20
C LYS A 38 15.55 7.47 -3.83
N SER A 39 16.48 6.59 -4.19
CA SER A 39 16.35 5.16 -3.92
C SER A 39 16.30 4.90 -2.41
N THR A 40 17.18 5.55 -1.67
CA THR A 40 17.22 5.40 -0.22
C THR A 40 15.90 5.81 0.41
N GLU A 41 15.36 6.95 -0.04
CA GLU A 41 14.12 7.45 0.52
C GLU A 41 12.94 6.52 0.21
N VAL A 42 12.82 6.08 -1.04
CA VAL A 42 11.71 5.22 -1.44
C VAL A 42 11.76 3.89 -0.70
N ILE A 43 12.95 3.30 -0.60
CA ILE A 43 13.11 2.04 0.12
C ILE A 43 12.74 2.20 1.59
N HIS A 44 13.18 3.30 2.20
CA HIS A 44 12.87 3.57 3.60
C HIS A 44 11.36 3.71 3.82
N ARG A 45 10.68 4.42 2.91
CA ARG A 45 9.23 4.57 3.02
C ARG A 45 8.51 3.24 2.86
N LEU A 46 9.02 2.38 1.99
CA LEU A 46 8.42 1.05 1.83
C LEU A 46 8.60 0.21 3.10
N GLU A 47 9.79 0.25 3.70
CA GLU A 47 10.02 -0.48 4.94
C GLU A 47 9.07 -0.02 6.03
N GLN A 48 8.88 1.28 6.15
CA GLN A 48 7.95 1.83 7.13
C GLN A 48 6.53 1.37 6.87
N ALA A 49 6.12 1.40 5.60
CA ALA A 49 4.77 0.95 5.23
C ALA A 49 4.57 -0.54 5.51
N LEU A 50 5.62 -1.35 5.33
CA LEU A 50 5.53 -2.78 5.63
C LEU A 50 5.38 -3.02 7.13
N GLU A 51 6.08 -2.24 7.95
CA GLU A 51 5.91 -2.32 9.40
C GLU A 51 4.50 -1.92 9.82
N ASP A 52 3.98 -0.85 9.23
CA ASP A 52 2.62 -0.39 9.50
C ASP A 52 1.60 -1.45 9.08
N PHE A 53 1.84 -2.08 7.94
CA PHE A 53 0.97 -3.13 7.43
C PHE A 53 0.96 -4.34 8.38
N ALA A 54 2.13 -4.72 8.88
CA ALA A 54 2.22 -5.84 9.83
C ALA A 54 1.48 -5.52 11.14
N ALA A 55 1.59 -4.28 11.59
CA ALA A 55 0.92 -3.84 12.81
C ALA A 55 -0.60 -3.74 12.66
N LEU A 56 -1.09 -3.73 11.42
CA LEU A 56 -2.51 -3.60 11.13
C LEU A 56 -3.30 -4.88 11.38
N GLN A 57 -2.62 -6.02 11.47
CA GLN A 57 -3.28 -7.32 11.56
C GLN A 57 -4.35 -7.42 12.65
N PRO A 58 -4.09 -7.03 13.92
CA PRO A 58 -5.13 -7.11 14.94
C PRO A 58 -6.29 -6.16 14.65
N ASP A 59 -6.03 -5.02 14.05
CA ASP A 59 -7.09 -4.07 13.71
C ASP A 59 -7.99 -4.63 12.61
N ILE A 60 -7.39 -5.30 11.63
CA ILE A 60 -8.16 -5.96 10.56
C ILE A 60 -9.02 -7.08 11.14
N ALA A 61 -8.47 -7.85 12.08
CA ALA A 61 -9.23 -8.91 12.72
C ALA A 61 -10.43 -8.36 13.48
N GLU A 62 -10.25 -7.25 14.16
CA GLU A 62 -11.33 -6.62 14.90
C GLU A 62 -12.41 -6.06 13.95
N LEU A 63 -11.98 -5.43 12.87
CA LEU A 63 -12.88 -4.90 11.85
C LEU A 63 -13.70 -6.02 11.21
N GLU A 64 -13.05 -7.13 10.89
CA GLU A 64 -13.74 -8.28 10.29
C GLU A 64 -14.73 -8.89 11.26
N ALA A 65 -14.35 -9.02 12.53
CA ALA A 65 -15.25 -9.56 13.57
C ALA A 65 -16.50 -8.70 13.72
N TYR A 66 -16.32 -7.38 13.68
CA TYR A 66 -17.46 -6.48 13.74
C TYR A 66 -18.36 -6.61 12.51
N TYR A 67 -17.75 -6.60 11.32
CA TYR A 67 -18.48 -6.63 10.05
C TYR A 67 -19.34 -7.89 9.91
N THR A 68 -18.89 -9.00 10.46
CA THR A 68 -19.61 -10.27 10.39
C THR A 68 -20.50 -10.54 11.61
N SER A 69 -20.60 -9.57 12.52
CA SER A 69 -21.36 -9.74 13.76
C SER A 69 -22.81 -9.28 13.58
N PRO A 70 -23.71 -9.78 14.45
CA PRO A 70 -25.08 -9.25 14.49
C PRO A 70 -25.13 -7.76 14.85
N GLN A 71 -24.14 -7.28 15.58
CA GLN A 71 -24.09 -5.87 15.96
C GLN A 71 -23.95 -4.95 14.76
N TRP A 72 -23.16 -5.36 13.77
CA TRP A 72 -23.02 -4.58 12.54
C TRP A 72 -24.37 -4.42 11.84
N ARG A 73 -25.13 -5.51 11.77
CA ARG A 73 -26.45 -5.45 11.12
C ARG A 73 -27.38 -4.51 11.86
N LYS A 74 -27.35 -4.55 13.17
CA LYS A 74 -28.18 -3.65 13.96
C LYS A 74 -27.78 -2.20 13.75
N ASP A 75 -26.50 -1.94 13.71
CA ASP A 75 -26.00 -0.59 13.48
C ASP A 75 -26.34 -0.11 12.07
N PHE A 76 -26.24 -0.99 11.09
CA PHE A 76 -26.61 -0.70 9.72
C PHE A 76 -28.11 -0.33 9.63
N GLU A 77 -28.95 -1.11 10.27
CA GLU A 77 -30.39 -0.85 10.28
C GLU A 77 -30.71 0.46 10.97
N ALA A 78 -29.99 0.78 12.03
CA ALA A 78 -30.18 2.06 12.71
C ALA A 78 -29.81 3.23 11.80
N ASP A 79 -28.77 3.06 11.01
CA ASP A 79 -28.37 4.08 10.04
C ASP A 79 -29.43 4.25 8.95
N GLU A 80 -29.93 3.15 8.42
CA GLU A 80 -30.99 3.17 7.42
C GLU A 80 -32.27 3.85 7.96
N ALA A 81 -32.54 3.67 9.25
CA ALA A 81 -33.70 4.27 9.87
C ALA A 81 -33.48 5.73 10.29
N GLY A 82 -32.31 6.28 10.02
CA GLY A 82 -32.02 7.67 10.35
C GLY A 82 -31.84 7.94 11.83
N LYS A 83 -31.52 6.92 12.62
CA LYS A 83 -31.39 7.06 14.06
C LYS A 83 -30.02 7.55 14.53
N LEU A 84 -29.05 7.62 13.63
CA LEU A 84 -27.70 8.02 14.00
C LEU A 84 -27.47 9.51 13.73
N PRO A 85 -26.59 10.17 14.49
CA PRO A 85 -26.27 11.57 14.25
C PRO A 85 -25.74 11.80 12.85
N LYS A 86 -26.13 12.91 12.24
CA LYS A 86 -25.75 13.20 10.86
C LYS A 86 -24.25 13.44 10.70
N ASP A 87 -23.59 13.92 11.74
CA ASP A 87 -22.16 14.22 11.70
C ASP A 87 -21.30 13.01 12.07
N LEU A 88 -21.92 11.88 12.39
CA LEU A 88 -21.18 10.66 12.68
C LEU A 88 -20.62 10.07 11.39
N LYS A 89 -19.34 9.73 11.41
CA LYS A 89 -18.70 9.09 10.28
C LYS A 89 -19.19 7.63 10.19
N ARG A 90 -19.75 7.25 9.05
CA ARG A 90 -20.45 5.97 8.92
C ARG A 90 -19.91 5.11 7.76
N GLY A 91 -18.67 5.33 7.35
CA GLY A 91 -18.08 4.51 6.30
C GLY A 91 -18.07 3.02 6.64
N VAL A 92 -17.94 2.68 7.91
CA VAL A 92 -17.92 1.29 8.36
C VAL A 92 -19.28 0.60 8.18
N LEU A 93 -20.36 1.37 8.05
CA LEU A 93 -21.69 0.83 7.82
C LEU A 93 -22.02 0.70 6.33
N SER A 94 -21.08 1.03 5.47
CA SER A 94 -21.19 0.79 4.04
C SER A 94 -20.78 -0.65 3.76
N GLU A 95 -21.60 -1.39 3.05
CA GLU A 95 -21.29 -2.78 2.73
C GLU A 95 -19.97 -2.89 1.93
N ASP A 96 -19.79 -2.00 0.97
CA ASP A 96 -18.62 -2.04 0.10
C ASP A 96 -17.36 -1.56 0.81
N GLY A 97 -17.48 -0.61 1.72
CA GLY A 97 -16.32 -0.02 2.38
C GLY A 97 -15.48 -1.03 3.13
N VAL A 98 -16.12 -1.78 4.01
CA VAL A 98 -15.41 -2.79 4.80
C VAL A 98 -14.99 -3.95 3.92
N TRP A 99 -15.89 -4.41 3.05
CA TRP A 99 -15.58 -5.52 2.15
C TRP A 99 -14.30 -5.24 1.34
N ASN A 100 -14.23 -4.06 0.73
CA ASN A 100 -13.09 -3.70 -0.11
C ASN A 100 -11.78 -3.67 0.67
N VAL A 101 -11.80 -3.13 1.88
CA VAL A 101 -10.61 -3.08 2.72
C VAL A 101 -10.14 -4.48 3.10
N LEU A 102 -11.08 -5.36 3.47
CA LEU A 102 -10.74 -6.73 3.85
C LEU A 102 -10.15 -7.50 2.67
N GLU A 103 -10.72 -7.32 1.46
CA GLU A 103 -10.22 -7.98 0.27
C GLU A 103 -8.85 -7.44 -0.14
N ASP A 104 -8.67 -6.13 -0.06
CA ASP A 104 -7.38 -5.52 -0.34
C ASP A 104 -6.31 -6.02 0.62
N TYR A 105 -6.66 -6.12 1.90
CA TYR A 105 -5.72 -6.62 2.89
C TYR A 105 -5.28 -8.05 2.57
N LYS A 106 -6.23 -8.92 2.23
CA LYS A 106 -5.92 -10.31 1.88
C LYS A 106 -4.99 -10.37 0.68
N ARG A 107 -5.32 -9.60 -0.36
CA ARG A 107 -4.53 -9.59 -1.59
C ARG A 107 -3.11 -9.12 -1.33
N LEU A 108 -2.96 -8.02 -0.59
CA LEU A 108 -1.64 -7.48 -0.30
C LEU A 108 -0.85 -8.37 0.65
N LYS A 109 -1.53 -9.01 1.59
CA LYS A 109 -0.88 -9.94 2.49
C LYS A 109 -0.23 -11.09 1.72
N GLU A 110 -0.92 -11.61 0.71
CA GLU A 110 -0.36 -12.66 -0.13
C GLU A 110 0.88 -12.19 -0.87
N VAL A 111 0.85 -10.97 -1.39
CA VAL A 111 2.00 -10.39 -2.08
C VAL A 111 3.17 -10.22 -1.14
N VAL A 112 2.93 -9.67 0.04
CA VAL A 112 3.99 -9.39 1.03
C VAL A 112 4.57 -10.69 1.60
N CYS A 113 3.73 -11.69 1.84
CA CYS A 113 4.16 -12.95 2.44
C CYS A 113 4.56 -14.00 1.43
N ALA A 114 4.45 -13.72 0.13
CA ALA A 114 4.77 -14.67 -0.91
C ALA A 114 6.26 -14.96 -1.02
N ASN A 115 7.08 -14.14 -0.38
CA ASN A 115 8.51 -14.33 -0.36
C ASN A 115 8.96 -14.81 1.00
#